data_b567c02da09fd5bd100c8944ec73c094
#
_entry.id   b567c02da09fd5bd100c8944ec73c094
#
_cell.length_a   1.000
_cell.length_b   1.000
_cell.length_c   1.000
_cell.angle_alpha   90.00
_cell.angle_beta   90.00
_cell.angle_gamma   90.00
#
_symmetry.space_group_name_H-M   'P 1'
#
loop_
_entity.id
_entity.type
_entity.pdbx_description
1 polymer ?
#
loop_
_entity_poly.entity_id
_entity_poly.type
_entity_poly.pdbx_seq_one_letter_code
_entity_poly.pdbx_strand_id
1 'polypeptide(L)'
;KERRVDVTVNLFGQELNDKTYALCKSDIIMKGDEAKGIAVGDTLLIDEFRDQKFNFMLANPPYGVDWKREYDSVSAEAEDKNSRFAPGLPDKSDGQLLFTLHMLHKMDPKGSRVGILSNGSPLFNGGAGSGWSNIRKHMLDNDLLDAIIALPGGLFYGTGIATYLWIFDNKKPESHKNKVLLINAAKDEYVQPMRKNLGMKNILVSDYGRNEICRIYHAFETCDNAKLMDKDDFFYTYITVERPLRLIYKDVKTKYAALDEKKRSEALANIVALNDIDTERTDAEFFAYLESKKIKTTAKLIKDCRTFFGEVSETAPEVHVIPLDDNSDLVADTNLRDYESIPFKTDIQEYFQN
;
A
#
# COMPACT_ATOMS: atom_id res chain seq x y z
N LYS A 1 -29.88 12.83 -30.72
CA LYS A 1 -30.27 11.68 -31.56
C LYS A 1 -29.46 10.50 -31.08
N GLU A 2 -30.07 9.64 -30.22
CA GLU A 2 -29.48 8.36 -29.85
C GLU A 2 -29.35 7.50 -31.10
N ARG A 3 -28.13 7.11 -31.44
CA ARG A 3 -27.91 6.06 -32.43
C ARG A 3 -28.33 4.75 -31.76
N ARG A 4 -29.48 4.23 -32.09
CA ARG A 4 -29.82 2.84 -31.85
C ARG A 4 -28.89 1.99 -32.74
N VAL A 5 -27.87 1.45 -32.13
CA VAL A 5 -27.09 0.37 -32.71
C VAL A 5 -27.71 -0.91 -32.13
N ASP A 6 -28.11 -1.83 -32.98
CA ASP A 6 -28.54 -3.17 -32.54
C ASP A 6 -27.31 -3.88 -31.97
N VAL A 7 -27.13 -3.83 -30.68
CA VAL A 7 -26.04 -4.50 -29.97
C VAL A 7 -26.63 -5.64 -29.17
N THR A 8 -26.12 -6.84 -29.39
CA THR A 8 -26.42 -7.99 -28.55
C THR A 8 -25.50 -7.93 -27.31
N VAL A 9 -26.09 -7.87 -26.12
CA VAL A 9 -25.36 -7.89 -24.85
C VAL A 9 -25.48 -9.29 -24.24
N ASN A 10 -24.34 -9.94 -24.00
CA ASN A 10 -24.30 -11.18 -23.26
C ASN A 10 -23.90 -10.91 -21.81
N LEU A 11 -24.75 -11.25 -20.87
CA LEU A 11 -24.56 -11.00 -19.45
C LEU A 11 -23.86 -12.20 -18.79
N PHE A 12 -22.81 -11.91 -18.01
CA PHE A 12 -22.09 -12.89 -17.21
C PHE A 12 -21.96 -12.38 -15.78
N GLY A 13 -21.99 -13.29 -14.83
CA GLY A 13 -21.81 -12.95 -13.42
C GLY A 13 -21.60 -14.21 -12.59
N GLN A 14 -20.86 -14.03 -11.49
CA GLN A 14 -20.64 -15.08 -10.51
C GLN A 14 -21.01 -14.55 -9.13
N GLU A 15 -21.81 -15.32 -8.39
CA GLU A 15 -22.34 -14.94 -7.08
C GLU A 15 -22.07 -16.06 -6.08
N LEU A 16 -21.53 -15.69 -4.92
CA LEU A 16 -21.23 -16.63 -3.84
C LEU A 16 -22.50 -17.15 -3.15
N ASN A 17 -23.50 -16.27 -2.97
CA ASN A 17 -24.70 -16.58 -2.20
C ASN A 17 -25.79 -17.19 -3.08
N ASP A 18 -26.22 -18.44 -2.78
CA ASP A 18 -27.23 -19.17 -3.54
C ASP A 18 -28.57 -18.41 -3.68
N LYS A 19 -28.99 -17.70 -2.65
CA LYS A 19 -30.24 -16.94 -2.69
C LYS A 19 -30.14 -15.73 -3.61
N THR A 20 -29.03 -14.99 -3.53
CA THR A 20 -28.76 -13.85 -4.40
C THR A 20 -28.59 -14.29 -5.84
N TYR A 21 -27.92 -15.41 -6.07
CA TYR A 21 -27.81 -16.05 -7.37
C TYR A 21 -29.20 -16.37 -7.96
N ALA A 22 -30.07 -17.03 -7.18
CA ALA A 22 -31.43 -17.38 -7.63
C ALA A 22 -32.25 -16.13 -7.96
N LEU A 23 -32.18 -15.08 -7.13
CA LEU A 23 -32.85 -13.80 -7.37
C LEU A 23 -32.33 -13.12 -8.65
N CYS A 24 -31.01 -13.09 -8.85
CA CYS A 24 -30.39 -12.53 -10.05
C CYS A 24 -30.88 -13.24 -11.32
N LYS A 25 -30.88 -14.57 -11.32
CA LYS A 25 -31.40 -15.35 -12.48
C LYS A 25 -32.88 -15.08 -12.73
N SER A 26 -33.67 -15.04 -11.69
CA SER A 26 -35.11 -14.75 -11.80
C SER A 26 -35.36 -13.38 -12.41
N ASP A 27 -34.63 -12.34 -11.96
CA ASP A 27 -34.74 -10.97 -12.47
C ASP A 27 -34.39 -10.88 -13.96
N ILE A 28 -33.29 -11.54 -14.36
CA ILE A 28 -32.84 -11.59 -15.77
C ILE A 28 -33.91 -12.26 -16.65
N ILE A 29 -34.45 -13.42 -16.22
CA ILE A 29 -35.48 -14.14 -16.95
C ILE A 29 -36.76 -13.32 -17.06
N MET A 30 -37.18 -12.65 -15.97
CA MET A 30 -38.35 -11.77 -15.99
C MET A 30 -38.20 -10.58 -16.94
N LYS A 31 -37.02 -10.14 -17.20
CA LYS A 31 -36.69 -9.08 -18.17
C LYS A 31 -36.60 -9.60 -19.63
N GLY A 32 -36.77 -10.89 -19.83
CA GLY A 32 -36.77 -11.51 -21.14
C GLY A 32 -35.36 -11.87 -21.66
N ASP A 33 -34.35 -11.82 -20.80
CA ASP A 33 -32.96 -12.15 -21.14
C ASP A 33 -32.58 -13.60 -20.75
N GLU A 34 -31.53 -14.12 -21.37
CA GLU A 34 -30.99 -15.46 -21.04
C GLU A 34 -30.07 -15.40 -19.80
N ALA A 35 -30.39 -16.18 -18.77
CA ALA A 35 -29.64 -16.27 -17.54
C ALA A 35 -28.55 -17.37 -17.52
N LYS A 36 -28.13 -17.87 -18.68
CA LYS A 36 -27.11 -18.95 -18.82
C LYS A 36 -25.73 -18.51 -18.35
N GLY A 37 -25.40 -17.22 -18.51
CA GLY A 37 -24.12 -16.66 -18.12
C GLY A 37 -23.99 -16.36 -16.62
N ILE A 38 -24.94 -16.75 -15.77
CA ILE A 38 -24.87 -16.54 -14.33
C ILE A 38 -24.51 -17.85 -13.63
N ALA A 39 -23.38 -17.86 -12.93
CA ALA A 39 -22.86 -18.98 -12.16
C ALA A 39 -22.93 -18.73 -10.64
N VAL A 40 -22.94 -19.82 -9.87
CA VAL A 40 -22.83 -19.78 -8.42
C VAL A 40 -21.44 -20.28 -8.01
N GLY A 41 -20.78 -19.60 -7.10
CA GLY A 41 -19.47 -20.02 -6.60
C GLY A 41 -18.64 -18.86 -6.07
N ASP A 42 -17.59 -19.21 -5.35
CA ASP A 42 -16.62 -18.25 -4.82
C ASP A 42 -15.62 -17.86 -5.92
N THR A 43 -15.69 -16.60 -6.34
CA THR A 43 -14.82 -16.04 -7.40
C THR A 43 -13.33 -16.09 -7.05
N LEU A 44 -12.98 -16.04 -5.76
CA LEU A 44 -11.59 -16.10 -5.33
C LEU A 44 -11.01 -17.51 -5.39
N LEU A 45 -11.86 -18.54 -5.19
CA LEU A 45 -11.45 -19.94 -5.23
C LEU A 45 -11.54 -20.53 -6.63
N ILE A 46 -12.66 -20.29 -7.32
CA ILE A 46 -12.96 -20.91 -8.62
C ILE A 46 -13.52 -19.84 -9.56
N ASP A 47 -12.83 -19.62 -10.67
CA ASP A 47 -13.33 -18.79 -11.78
C ASP A 47 -14.17 -19.68 -12.72
N GLU A 48 -15.50 -19.59 -12.61
CA GLU A 48 -16.44 -20.35 -13.45
C GLU A 48 -16.37 -19.95 -14.94
N PHE A 49 -15.75 -18.81 -15.24
CA PHE A 49 -15.57 -18.31 -16.59
C PHE A 49 -14.09 -18.25 -17.00
N ARG A 50 -13.28 -19.21 -16.56
CA ARG A 50 -11.81 -19.20 -16.68
C ARG A 50 -11.31 -18.73 -18.05
N ASP A 51 -11.89 -19.25 -19.14
CA ASP A 51 -11.46 -18.97 -20.52
C ASP A 51 -12.17 -17.77 -21.16
N GLN A 52 -13.09 -17.13 -20.43
CA GLN A 52 -13.83 -15.96 -20.92
C GLN A 52 -13.07 -14.68 -20.66
N LYS A 53 -13.12 -13.75 -21.62
CA LYS A 53 -12.68 -12.37 -21.48
C LYS A 53 -13.86 -11.44 -21.77
N PHE A 54 -13.90 -10.28 -21.12
CA PHE A 54 -15.04 -9.40 -21.15
C PHE A 54 -14.67 -8.00 -21.64
N ASN A 55 -15.55 -7.39 -22.43
CA ASN A 55 -15.37 -6.03 -22.95
C ASN A 55 -15.73 -4.97 -21.92
N PHE A 56 -16.74 -5.23 -21.08
CA PHE A 56 -17.18 -4.33 -20.02
C PHE A 56 -17.44 -5.13 -18.74
N MET A 57 -16.95 -4.61 -17.62
CA MET A 57 -17.17 -5.23 -16.33
C MET A 57 -17.52 -4.15 -15.30
N LEU A 58 -18.51 -4.44 -14.46
CA LEU A 58 -18.93 -3.58 -13.35
C LEU A 58 -19.04 -4.43 -12.08
N ALA A 59 -18.44 -3.97 -10.99
CA ALA A 59 -18.57 -4.64 -9.71
C ALA A 59 -18.66 -3.65 -8.53
N ASN A 60 -19.37 -4.09 -7.51
CA ASN A 60 -19.38 -3.48 -6.19
C ASN A 60 -19.11 -4.59 -5.16
N PRO A 61 -17.84 -5.02 -5.04
CA PRO A 61 -17.48 -6.11 -4.13
C PRO A 61 -17.68 -5.70 -2.68
N PRO A 62 -17.74 -6.65 -1.74
CA PRO A 62 -17.87 -6.34 -0.32
C PRO A 62 -16.64 -5.57 0.18
N TYR A 63 -16.89 -4.52 1.00
CA TYR A 63 -15.83 -3.68 1.57
C TYR A 63 -15.32 -4.25 2.90
N GLY A 64 -13.99 -4.36 3.05
CA GLY A 64 -13.36 -4.74 4.32
C GLY A 64 -13.70 -6.17 4.78
N VAL A 65 -14.05 -7.07 3.85
CA VAL A 65 -14.28 -8.48 4.16
C VAL A 65 -12.97 -9.24 4.11
N ASP A 66 -12.70 -10.01 5.17
CA ASP A 66 -11.53 -10.87 5.20
C ASP A 66 -11.65 -12.05 4.23
N TRP A 67 -10.50 -12.51 3.75
CA TRP A 67 -10.37 -13.63 2.82
C TRP A 67 -9.46 -14.74 3.38
N LYS A 68 -9.50 -14.91 4.71
CA LYS A 68 -8.68 -15.91 5.43
C LYS A 68 -8.98 -17.33 5.02
N ARG A 69 -10.24 -17.60 4.66
CA ARG A 69 -10.69 -18.93 4.22
C ARG A 69 -10.12 -19.30 2.85
N GLU A 70 -9.98 -18.32 1.99
CA GLU A 70 -9.51 -18.45 0.61
C GLU A 70 -7.96 -18.37 0.53
N TYR A 71 -7.30 -17.99 1.63
CA TYR A 71 -5.88 -17.64 1.67
C TYR A 71 -4.96 -18.68 1.06
N ASP A 72 -5.09 -19.95 1.44
CA ASP A 72 -4.17 -20.99 1.00
C ASP A 72 -4.28 -21.21 -0.53
N SER A 73 -5.50 -21.22 -1.06
CA SER A 73 -5.76 -21.38 -2.49
C SER A 73 -5.29 -20.16 -3.30
N VAL A 74 -5.61 -18.95 -2.83
CA VAL A 74 -5.21 -17.69 -3.47
C VAL A 74 -3.70 -17.52 -3.45
N SER A 75 -3.04 -17.87 -2.33
CA SER A 75 -1.58 -17.81 -2.22
C SER A 75 -0.88 -18.79 -3.15
N ALA A 76 -1.40 -20.02 -3.23
CA ALA A 76 -0.87 -21.02 -4.17
C ALA A 76 -1.04 -20.57 -5.64
N GLU A 77 -2.19 -19.95 -5.97
CA GLU A 77 -2.40 -19.39 -7.31
C GLU A 77 -1.43 -18.23 -7.59
N ALA A 78 -1.12 -17.40 -6.61
CA ALA A 78 -0.24 -16.25 -6.77
C ALA A 78 1.24 -16.62 -7.05
N GLU A 79 1.66 -17.85 -6.79
CA GLU A 79 3.01 -18.35 -7.13
C GLU A 79 3.22 -18.48 -8.66
N ASP A 80 2.14 -18.70 -9.42
CA ASP A 80 2.20 -18.66 -10.88
C ASP A 80 2.23 -17.22 -11.38
N LYS A 81 3.33 -16.83 -12.03
CA LYS A 81 3.54 -15.48 -12.58
C LYS A 81 2.50 -15.03 -13.60
N ASN A 82 1.75 -15.96 -14.19
CA ASN A 82 0.69 -15.69 -15.16
C ASN A 82 -0.71 -15.67 -14.53
N SER A 83 -0.80 -15.91 -13.22
CA SER A 83 -2.08 -15.93 -12.53
C SER A 83 -2.65 -14.52 -12.32
N ARG A 84 -3.94 -14.48 -12.02
CA ARG A 84 -4.62 -13.21 -11.70
C ARG A 84 -4.08 -12.53 -10.43
N PHE A 85 -3.47 -13.28 -9.51
CA PHE A 85 -2.97 -12.79 -8.23
C PHE A 85 -1.44 -12.61 -8.18
N ALA A 86 -0.74 -12.90 -9.27
CA ALA A 86 0.72 -12.71 -9.37
C ALA A 86 1.23 -11.31 -9.01
N PRO A 87 0.49 -10.20 -9.25
CA PRO A 87 0.97 -8.86 -8.87
C PRO A 87 1.17 -8.66 -7.38
N GLY A 88 0.44 -9.40 -6.52
CA GLY A 88 0.56 -9.32 -5.08
C GLY A 88 -0.71 -9.70 -4.33
N LEU A 89 -0.59 -9.84 -3.02
CA LEU A 89 -1.71 -10.17 -2.14
C LEU A 89 -1.90 -9.06 -1.10
N PRO A 90 -3.12 -8.50 -0.94
CA PRO A 90 -3.41 -7.57 0.14
C PRO A 90 -3.44 -8.28 1.49
N ASP A 91 -3.55 -7.53 2.58
CA ASP A 91 -3.72 -8.11 3.91
C ASP A 91 -4.96 -9.00 3.98
N LYS A 92 -4.89 -10.09 4.74
CA LYS A 92 -6.00 -11.06 4.90
C LYS A 92 -7.31 -10.46 5.41
N SER A 93 -7.25 -9.27 5.96
CA SER A 93 -8.40 -8.54 6.51
C SER A 93 -9.24 -7.80 5.45
N ASP A 94 -8.74 -7.65 4.22
CA ASP A 94 -9.43 -6.89 3.18
C ASP A 94 -9.12 -7.45 1.78
N GLY A 95 -10.09 -8.14 1.18
CA GLY A 95 -9.98 -8.79 -0.14
C GLY A 95 -10.33 -7.92 -1.34
N GLN A 96 -10.64 -6.62 -1.18
CA GLN A 96 -11.14 -5.78 -2.29
C GLN A 96 -10.22 -5.79 -3.53
N LEU A 97 -8.90 -5.69 -3.33
CA LEU A 97 -7.95 -5.70 -4.45
C LEU A 97 -7.85 -7.05 -5.16
N LEU A 98 -8.22 -8.17 -4.52
CA LEU A 98 -8.29 -9.47 -5.20
C LEU A 98 -9.39 -9.47 -6.27
N PHE A 99 -10.55 -8.90 -5.97
CA PHE A 99 -11.62 -8.72 -6.97
C PHE A 99 -11.18 -7.80 -8.11
N THR A 100 -10.46 -6.74 -7.79
CA THR A 100 -9.89 -5.85 -8.81
C THR A 100 -8.91 -6.61 -9.71
N LEU A 101 -7.96 -7.36 -9.16
CA LEU A 101 -7.02 -8.18 -9.93
C LEU A 101 -7.74 -9.20 -10.80
N HIS A 102 -8.78 -9.88 -10.26
CA HIS A 102 -9.60 -10.81 -11.02
C HIS A 102 -10.21 -10.12 -12.24
N MET A 103 -10.84 -8.95 -12.07
CA MET A 103 -11.44 -8.22 -13.18
C MET A 103 -10.39 -7.75 -14.21
N LEU A 104 -9.23 -7.26 -13.76
CA LEU A 104 -8.15 -6.87 -14.67
C LEU A 104 -7.64 -8.06 -15.48
N HIS A 105 -7.50 -9.23 -14.85
CA HIS A 105 -7.12 -10.46 -15.55
C HIS A 105 -8.18 -10.89 -16.59
N LYS A 106 -9.46 -10.57 -16.37
CA LYS A 106 -10.57 -10.90 -17.29
C LYS A 106 -10.76 -9.90 -18.44
N MET A 107 -9.98 -8.83 -18.52
CA MET A 107 -10.05 -7.88 -19.62
C MET A 107 -9.75 -8.52 -20.97
N ASP A 108 -10.56 -8.19 -21.99
CA ASP A 108 -10.30 -8.58 -23.38
C ASP A 108 -9.09 -7.79 -23.90
N PRO A 109 -8.04 -8.45 -24.41
CA PRO A 109 -6.87 -7.76 -24.97
C PRO A 109 -7.20 -6.84 -26.15
N LYS A 110 -8.33 -7.04 -26.82
CA LYS A 110 -8.79 -6.19 -27.92
C LYS A 110 -9.36 -4.85 -27.46
N GLY A 111 -9.67 -4.72 -26.19
CA GLY A 111 -10.19 -3.53 -25.54
C GLY A 111 -11.27 -3.87 -24.52
N SER A 112 -11.06 -3.38 -23.32
CA SER A 112 -11.98 -3.60 -22.20
C SER A 112 -11.99 -2.43 -21.24
N ARG A 113 -13.16 -2.16 -20.65
CA ARG A 113 -13.33 -1.20 -19.56
C ARG A 113 -13.90 -1.85 -18.32
N VAL A 114 -13.35 -1.47 -17.19
CA VAL A 114 -13.78 -1.95 -15.87
C VAL A 114 -14.17 -0.77 -14.99
N GLY A 115 -15.33 -0.88 -14.35
CA GLY A 115 -15.73 0.02 -13.27
C GLY A 115 -15.89 -0.78 -11.98
N ILE A 116 -15.12 -0.46 -10.94
CA ILE A 116 -15.21 -1.15 -9.66
C ILE A 116 -15.27 -0.16 -8.51
N LEU A 117 -16.18 -0.39 -7.58
CA LEU A 117 -16.31 0.41 -6.36
C LEU A 117 -15.43 -0.16 -5.25
N SER A 118 -14.83 0.72 -4.47
CA SER A 118 -14.09 0.37 -3.26
C SER A 118 -14.32 1.40 -2.15
N ASN A 119 -13.93 1.06 -0.92
CA ASN A 119 -13.68 2.05 0.13
C ASN A 119 -12.28 2.69 -0.06
N GLY A 120 -11.80 3.47 0.92
CA GLY A 120 -10.51 4.14 0.86
C GLY A 120 -9.29 3.22 1.04
N SER A 121 -9.45 2.03 1.65
CA SER A 121 -8.31 1.14 1.98
C SER A 121 -7.41 0.82 0.78
N PRO A 122 -7.92 0.47 -0.42
CA PRO A 122 -7.11 0.22 -1.60
C PRO A 122 -6.24 1.39 -2.04
N LEU A 123 -6.60 2.63 -1.70
CA LEU A 123 -5.83 3.83 -2.04
C LEU A 123 -4.64 4.05 -1.12
N PHE A 124 -4.78 3.75 0.19
CA PHE A 124 -3.86 4.23 1.22
C PHE A 124 -3.09 3.13 1.94
N ASN A 125 -3.65 1.90 2.03
CA ASN A 125 -3.03 0.83 2.80
C ASN A 125 -1.79 0.25 2.12
N GLY A 126 -0.88 -0.24 2.95
CA GLY A 126 0.35 -0.91 2.54
C GLY A 126 1.48 0.04 2.16
N GLY A 127 2.59 -0.07 2.88
CA GLY A 127 3.84 0.63 2.54
C GLY A 127 4.53 0.06 1.30
N ALA A 128 5.63 0.67 0.90
CA ALA A 128 6.45 0.24 -0.23
C ALA A 128 6.80 -1.25 -0.15
N GLY A 129 6.66 -1.97 -1.26
CA GLY A 129 6.96 -3.40 -1.34
C GLY A 129 5.89 -4.33 -0.74
N SER A 130 4.85 -3.80 -0.09
CA SER A 130 3.72 -4.62 0.35
C SER A 130 2.87 -5.11 -0.83
N GLY A 131 2.06 -6.15 -0.60
CA GLY A 131 1.15 -6.65 -1.63
C GLY A 131 0.19 -5.56 -2.15
N TRP A 132 -0.33 -4.71 -1.28
CA TRP A 132 -1.14 -3.55 -1.65
C TRP A 132 -0.42 -2.60 -2.63
N SER A 133 0.82 -2.24 -2.27
CA SER A 133 1.65 -1.35 -3.09
C SER A 133 2.00 -1.98 -4.44
N ASN A 134 2.34 -3.27 -4.44
CA ASN A 134 2.68 -4.01 -5.67
C ASN A 134 1.49 -4.12 -6.62
N ILE A 135 0.27 -4.30 -6.10
CA ILE A 135 -0.96 -4.32 -6.91
C ILE A 135 -1.20 -2.95 -7.54
N ARG A 136 -1.09 -1.85 -6.77
CA ARG A 136 -1.21 -0.49 -7.34
C ARG A 136 -0.13 -0.21 -8.38
N LYS A 137 1.11 -0.63 -8.10
CA LYS A 137 2.21 -0.54 -9.06
C LYS A 137 1.88 -1.27 -10.36
N HIS A 138 1.36 -2.50 -10.29
CA HIS A 138 0.94 -3.26 -11.46
C HIS A 138 -0.09 -2.52 -12.31
N MET A 139 -1.09 -1.89 -11.69
CA MET A 139 -2.12 -1.12 -12.39
C MET A 139 -1.54 0.09 -13.14
N LEU A 140 -0.56 0.77 -12.54
CA LEU A 140 0.08 1.96 -13.12
C LEU A 140 1.15 1.58 -14.16
N ASP A 141 1.99 0.58 -13.90
CA ASP A 141 3.04 0.13 -14.83
C ASP A 141 2.45 -0.34 -16.16
N ASN A 142 1.31 -1.04 -16.09
CA ASN A 142 0.59 -1.52 -17.28
C ASN A 142 -0.37 -0.48 -17.87
N ASP A 143 -0.35 0.74 -17.35
CA ASP A 143 -1.21 1.87 -17.78
C ASP A 143 -2.71 1.51 -17.86
N LEU A 144 -3.19 0.71 -16.90
CA LEU A 144 -4.58 0.25 -16.86
C LEU A 144 -5.53 1.24 -16.20
N LEU A 145 -5.07 1.93 -15.14
CA LEU A 145 -5.90 2.85 -14.37
C LEU A 145 -6.12 4.15 -15.15
N ASP A 146 -7.38 4.43 -15.51
CA ASP A 146 -7.78 5.61 -16.27
C ASP A 146 -8.27 6.75 -15.37
N ALA A 147 -9.15 6.45 -14.40
CA ALA A 147 -9.64 7.45 -13.47
C ALA A 147 -10.02 6.87 -12.11
N ILE A 148 -10.02 7.72 -11.08
CA ILE A 148 -10.62 7.46 -9.77
C ILE A 148 -11.60 8.59 -9.45
N ILE A 149 -12.85 8.23 -9.15
CA ILE A 149 -13.91 9.18 -8.83
C ILE A 149 -14.29 9.00 -7.35
N ALA A 150 -13.98 9.99 -6.53
CA ALA A 150 -14.39 10.01 -5.12
C ALA A 150 -15.87 10.35 -5.04
N LEU A 151 -16.68 9.46 -4.43
CA LEU A 151 -18.11 9.60 -4.23
C LEU A 151 -18.43 9.91 -2.77
N PRO A 152 -19.49 10.66 -2.48
CA PRO A 152 -19.87 10.99 -1.11
C PRO A 152 -20.39 9.75 -0.36
N GLY A 153 -20.37 9.82 0.98
CA GLY A 153 -21.03 8.83 1.83
C GLY A 153 -22.55 8.84 1.65
N GLY A 154 -23.21 7.78 2.13
CA GLY A 154 -24.68 7.71 2.11
C GLY A 154 -25.32 7.33 0.77
N LEU A 155 -24.54 6.88 -0.22
CA LEU A 155 -25.05 6.41 -1.52
C LEU A 155 -25.53 4.95 -1.50
N PHE A 156 -25.11 4.15 -0.55
CA PHE A 156 -25.33 2.69 -0.53
C PHE A 156 -26.14 2.24 0.70
N TYR A 157 -26.91 1.16 0.53
CA TYR A 157 -27.83 0.66 1.57
C TYR A 157 -27.13 0.15 2.82
N GLY A 158 -25.99 -0.55 2.65
CA GLY A 158 -25.28 -1.26 3.71
C GLY A 158 -24.16 -0.46 4.36
N THR A 159 -23.84 0.75 3.87
CA THR A 159 -22.75 1.55 4.38
C THR A 159 -22.97 3.05 4.17
N GLY A 160 -22.53 3.85 5.16
CA GLY A 160 -22.54 5.31 5.07
C GLY A 160 -21.18 5.92 4.69
N ILE A 161 -20.14 5.09 4.44
CA ILE A 161 -18.81 5.58 4.15
C ILE A 161 -18.68 6.17 2.74
N ALA A 162 -17.69 7.05 2.55
CA ALA A 162 -17.28 7.49 1.22
C ALA A 162 -16.71 6.31 0.42
N THR A 163 -16.98 6.31 -0.87
CA THR A 163 -16.54 5.26 -1.79
C THR A 163 -15.82 5.85 -2.98
N TYR A 164 -15.09 5.01 -3.69
CA TYR A 164 -14.29 5.40 -4.83
C TYR A 164 -14.61 4.48 -6.00
N LEU A 165 -15.00 5.08 -7.12
CA LEU A 165 -15.17 4.36 -8.38
C LEU A 165 -13.86 4.41 -9.15
N TRP A 166 -13.25 3.24 -9.34
CA TRP A 166 -12.06 3.07 -10.16
C TRP A 166 -12.47 2.70 -11.56
N ILE A 167 -11.90 3.38 -12.54
CA ILE A 167 -12.12 3.11 -13.96
C ILE A 167 -10.81 2.63 -14.56
N PHE A 168 -10.83 1.44 -15.15
CA PHE A 168 -9.71 0.87 -15.87
C PHE A 168 -10.04 0.75 -17.35
N ASP A 169 -9.05 0.97 -18.20
CA ASP A 169 -9.13 0.83 -19.65
C ASP A 169 -7.79 0.29 -20.18
N ASN A 170 -7.78 -0.86 -20.85
CA ASN A 170 -6.56 -1.42 -21.44
C ASN A 170 -6.34 -0.97 -22.90
N LYS A 171 -7.17 -0.06 -23.40
CA LYS A 171 -7.09 0.57 -24.75
C LYS A 171 -7.30 2.07 -24.64
N LYS A 172 -6.61 2.70 -23.69
CA LYS A 172 -6.66 4.15 -23.52
C LYS A 172 -6.35 4.90 -24.82
N PRO A 173 -7.09 5.97 -25.16
CA PRO A 173 -6.71 6.88 -26.23
C PRO A 173 -5.35 7.54 -25.91
N GLU A 174 -4.65 8.03 -26.93
CA GLU A 174 -3.31 8.65 -26.76
C GLU A 174 -3.29 9.78 -25.72
N SER A 175 -4.37 10.55 -25.62
CA SER A 175 -4.51 11.65 -24.64
C SER A 175 -4.55 11.18 -23.18
N HIS A 176 -4.93 9.92 -22.93
CA HIS A 176 -5.03 9.32 -21.58
C HIS A 176 -3.81 8.48 -21.21
N LYS A 177 -2.94 8.14 -22.17
CA LYS A 177 -1.79 7.27 -21.90
C LYS A 177 -0.86 7.84 -20.84
N ASN A 178 -0.45 6.97 -19.92
CA ASN A 178 0.40 7.29 -18.76
C ASN A 178 -0.16 8.38 -17.86
N LYS A 179 -1.47 8.60 -17.88
CA LYS A 179 -2.16 9.57 -17.03
C LYS A 179 -3.31 8.94 -16.28
N VAL A 180 -3.66 9.54 -15.15
CA VAL A 180 -4.79 9.16 -14.32
C VAL A 180 -5.56 10.41 -13.94
N LEU A 181 -6.88 10.41 -14.17
CA LEU A 181 -7.75 11.51 -13.78
C LEU A 181 -8.36 11.23 -12.40
N LEU A 182 -8.12 12.12 -11.45
CA LEU A 182 -8.74 12.10 -10.12
C LEU A 182 -9.90 13.09 -10.10
N ILE A 183 -11.13 12.61 -9.85
CA ILE A 183 -12.35 13.42 -9.81
C ILE A 183 -12.91 13.44 -8.38
N ASN A 184 -13.12 14.63 -7.82
CA ASN A 184 -13.84 14.81 -6.58
C ASN A 184 -15.33 15.02 -6.87
N ALA A 185 -16.11 13.94 -6.81
CA ALA A 185 -17.55 13.99 -6.95
C ALA A 185 -18.30 14.02 -5.60
N ALA A 186 -17.58 14.15 -4.47
CA ALA A 186 -18.15 14.29 -3.14
C ALA A 186 -18.57 15.76 -2.85
N LYS A 187 -19.31 16.38 -3.78
CA LYS A 187 -19.78 17.76 -3.69
C LYS A 187 -21.28 17.79 -3.47
N ASP A 188 -21.72 18.69 -2.60
CA ASP A 188 -23.15 18.85 -2.27
C ASP A 188 -24.02 19.16 -3.51
N GLU A 189 -23.48 19.92 -4.46
CA GLU A 189 -24.15 20.25 -5.70
C GLU A 189 -24.41 19.05 -6.64
N TYR A 190 -23.65 17.96 -6.48
CA TYR A 190 -23.76 16.76 -7.31
C TYR A 190 -24.77 15.76 -6.77
N VAL A 191 -25.26 15.97 -5.56
CA VAL A 191 -26.16 15.05 -4.89
C VAL A 191 -27.49 15.73 -4.54
N GLN A 192 -28.48 14.89 -4.30
CA GLN A 192 -29.76 15.33 -3.78
C GLN A 192 -30.19 14.38 -2.66
N PRO A 193 -30.81 14.91 -1.59
CA PRO A 193 -31.33 14.10 -0.51
C PRO A 193 -32.49 13.20 -1.01
N MET A 194 -32.58 12.01 -0.45
CA MET A 194 -33.70 11.12 -0.69
C MET A 194 -34.93 11.57 0.14
N ARG A 195 -36.11 11.43 -0.42
CA ARG A 195 -37.38 11.68 0.31
C ARG A 195 -37.56 10.75 1.51
N LYS A 196 -37.05 9.52 1.42
CA LYS A 196 -37.06 8.49 2.47
C LYS A 196 -35.74 7.73 2.43
N ASN A 197 -35.12 7.59 3.57
CA ASN A 197 -33.86 6.83 3.70
C ASN A 197 -34.16 5.33 3.52
N LEU A 198 -33.21 4.65 2.89
CA LEU A 198 -33.21 3.21 2.68
C LEU A 198 -31.96 2.63 3.34
N GLY A 199 -32.07 2.20 4.60
CA GLY A 199 -30.88 1.85 5.40
C GLY A 199 -29.97 3.06 5.56
N MET A 200 -28.68 2.88 5.27
CA MET A 200 -27.67 3.97 5.31
C MET A 200 -27.77 4.90 4.10
N LYS A 201 -28.48 4.50 3.05
CA LYS A 201 -28.63 5.32 1.85
C LYS A 201 -29.63 6.46 2.10
N ASN A 202 -29.14 7.68 2.03
CA ASN A 202 -29.90 8.91 2.28
C ASN A 202 -29.78 9.97 1.18
N ILE A 203 -28.87 9.76 0.21
CA ILE A 203 -28.66 10.63 -0.93
C ILE A 203 -28.61 9.85 -2.24
N LEU A 204 -28.78 10.58 -3.33
CA LEU A 204 -28.64 10.11 -4.72
C LEU A 204 -27.72 11.08 -5.46
N VAL A 205 -26.94 10.59 -6.40
CA VAL A 205 -26.29 11.47 -7.39
C VAL A 205 -27.37 12.06 -8.28
N SER A 206 -27.45 13.38 -8.33
CA SER A 206 -28.43 14.11 -9.12
C SER A 206 -28.17 13.94 -10.63
N ASP A 207 -29.16 14.26 -11.47
CA ASP A 207 -28.98 14.28 -12.92
C ASP A 207 -27.90 15.27 -13.34
N TYR A 208 -27.88 16.44 -12.69
CA TYR A 208 -26.80 17.43 -12.87
C TYR A 208 -25.44 16.83 -12.50
N GLY A 209 -25.33 16.23 -11.30
CA GLY A 209 -24.08 15.63 -10.84
C GLY A 209 -23.56 14.53 -11.77
N ARG A 210 -24.46 13.63 -12.25
CA ARG A 210 -24.07 12.60 -13.23
C ARG A 210 -23.55 13.19 -14.53
N ASN A 211 -24.26 14.17 -15.08
CA ASN A 211 -23.86 14.82 -16.33
C ASN A 211 -22.53 15.55 -16.17
N GLU A 212 -22.32 16.23 -15.04
CA GLU A 212 -21.10 16.98 -14.77
C GLU A 212 -19.90 16.05 -14.55
N ILE A 213 -20.04 14.98 -13.79
CA ILE A 213 -19.00 13.95 -13.62
C ILE A 213 -18.63 13.35 -14.99
N CYS A 214 -19.63 13.02 -15.82
CA CYS A 214 -19.37 12.51 -17.17
C CYS A 214 -18.67 13.56 -18.05
N ARG A 215 -19.07 14.82 -17.98
CA ARG A 215 -18.43 15.93 -18.70
C ARG A 215 -16.97 16.07 -18.33
N ILE A 216 -16.66 16.07 -17.02
CA ILE A 216 -15.29 16.15 -16.50
C ILE A 216 -14.47 14.95 -16.98
N TYR A 217 -15.04 13.73 -16.85
CA TYR A 217 -14.36 12.52 -17.31
C TYR A 217 -14.04 12.54 -18.81
N HIS A 218 -14.97 13.02 -19.66
CA HIS A 218 -14.74 13.12 -21.11
C HIS A 218 -13.76 14.23 -21.48
N ALA A 219 -13.74 15.34 -20.75
CA ALA A 219 -12.77 16.40 -20.97
C ALA A 219 -11.34 15.94 -20.65
N PHE A 220 -11.18 15.08 -19.66
CA PHE A 220 -9.91 14.51 -19.21
C PHE A 220 -8.83 15.55 -18.95
N GLU A 221 -9.20 16.61 -18.23
CA GLU A 221 -8.35 17.77 -17.93
C GLU A 221 -8.46 18.17 -16.45
N THR A 222 -7.44 18.88 -15.96
CA THR A 222 -7.49 19.49 -14.63
C THR A 222 -8.51 20.61 -14.60
N CYS A 223 -9.38 20.60 -13.57
CA CYS A 223 -10.34 21.66 -13.27
C CYS A 223 -10.55 21.73 -11.75
N ASP A 224 -11.48 22.59 -11.27
CA ASP A 224 -11.74 22.78 -9.84
C ASP A 224 -12.10 21.49 -9.09
N ASN A 225 -12.73 20.53 -9.78
CA ASN A 225 -13.18 19.26 -9.23
C ASN A 225 -12.41 18.05 -9.74
N ALA A 226 -11.36 18.25 -10.54
CA ALA A 226 -10.54 17.17 -11.08
C ALA A 226 -9.07 17.56 -11.23
N LYS A 227 -8.20 16.58 -11.00
CA LYS A 227 -6.76 16.72 -11.20
C LYS A 227 -6.27 15.62 -12.14
N LEU A 228 -5.67 16.03 -13.25
CA LEU A 228 -4.97 15.12 -14.15
C LEU A 228 -3.53 14.95 -13.64
N MET A 229 -3.13 13.71 -13.42
CA MET A 229 -1.82 13.32 -12.89
C MET A 229 -1.09 12.45 -13.90
N ASP A 230 0.21 12.62 -14.02
CA ASP A 230 1.03 11.61 -14.67
C ASP A 230 1.15 10.37 -13.79
N LYS A 231 1.25 9.17 -14.37
CA LYS A 231 1.42 7.93 -13.58
C LYS A 231 2.63 7.97 -12.65
N ASP A 232 3.68 8.68 -13.05
CA ASP A 232 4.93 8.79 -12.29
C ASP A 232 4.79 9.64 -11.02
N ASP A 233 3.71 10.46 -10.93
CA ASP A 233 3.41 11.24 -9.73
C ASP A 233 2.89 10.36 -8.56
N PHE A 234 2.53 9.11 -8.84
CA PHE A 234 2.10 8.13 -7.83
C PHE A 234 3.24 7.28 -7.30
N PHE A 235 4.43 7.36 -7.89
CA PHE A 235 5.60 6.61 -7.46
C PHE A 235 6.46 7.43 -6.51
N TYR A 236 7.13 6.74 -5.62
CA TYR A 236 8.12 7.31 -4.72
C TYR A 236 9.26 6.32 -4.48
N THR A 237 10.43 6.87 -4.15
CA THR A 237 11.56 6.10 -3.66
C THR A 237 11.52 6.09 -2.14
N TYR A 238 11.44 4.90 -1.55
CA TYR A 238 11.47 4.73 -0.12
C TYR A 238 12.92 4.58 0.34
N ILE A 239 13.37 5.50 1.17
CA ILE A 239 14.74 5.51 1.67
C ILE A 239 14.77 5.39 3.18
N THR A 240 15.87 4.82 3.68
CA THR A 240 16.17 4.79 5.10
C THR A 240 17.18 5.87 5.40
N VAL A 241 16.85 6.77 6.32
CA VAL A 241 17.74 7.82 6.82
C VAL A 241 18.30 7.33 8.15
N GLU A 242 19.60 7.21 8.23
CA GLU A 242 20.30 6.80 9.44
C GLU A 242 21.20 7.94 9.92
N ARG A 243 21.11 8.29 11.19
CA ARG A 243 22.01 9.24 11.82
C ARG A 243 23.16 8.49 12.46
N PRO A 244 24.38 9.05 12.46
CA PRO A 244 25.50 8.42 13.12
C PRO A 244 25.27 8.32 14.62
N LEU A 245 25.62 7.19 15.19
CA LEU A 245 25.60 6.97 16.64
C LEU A 245 26.64 7.86 17.31
N ARG A 246 26.28 8.46 18.45
CA ARG A 246 27.18 9.32 19.25
C ARG A 246 27.09 8.88 20.70
N LEU A 247 28.22 8.42 21.25
CA LEU A 247 28.27 7.84 22.60
C LEU A 247 29.33 8.48 23.48
N ILE A 248 28.98 8.61 24.75
CA ILE A 248 29.92 8.82 25.84
C ILE A 248 29.84 7.66 26.83
N TYR A 249 30.94 7.44 27.54
CA TYR A 249 31.07 6.42 28.58
C TYR A 249 31.37 7.12 29.90
N LYS A 250 30.51 6.98 30.86
CA LYS A 250 30.64 7.45 32.24
C LYS A 250 29.89 6.50 33.17
N ASP A 251 30.24 6.50 34.44
CA ASP A 251 29.57 5.68 35.48
C ASP A 251 29.51 4.17 35.13
N VAL A 252 30.57 3.68 34.47
CA VAL A 252 30.65 2.30 33.94
C VAL A 252 30.49 1.27 35.05
N LYS A 253 31.06 1.52 36.25
CA LYS A 253 30.92 0.62 37.42
C LYS A 253 29.47 0.53 37.89
N THR A 254 28.78 1.66 37.94
CA THR A 254 27.36 1.72 38.34
C THR A 254 26.48 1.01 37.33
N LYS A 255 26.70 1.26 36.02
CA LYS A 255 25.97 0.57 34.96
C LYS A 255 26.18 -0.94 35.00
N TYR A 256 27.44 -1.39 35.21
CA TYR A 256 27.74 -2.82 35.36
C TYR A 256 27.04 -3.46 36.54
N ALA A 257 27.03 -2.78 37.70
CA ALA A 257 26.35 -3.27 38.89
C ALA A 257 24.84 -3.44 38.70
N ALA A 258 24.26 -2.67 37.81
CA ALA A 258 22.82 -2.75 37.47
C ALA A 258 22.49 -3.82 36.41
N LEU A 259 23.49 -4.45 35.76
CA LEU A 259 23.26 -5.52 34.80
C LEU A 259 22.79 -6.82 35.50
N ASP A 260 21.90 -7.55 34.82
CA ASP A 260 21.56 -8.92 35.18
C ASP A 260 22.81 -9.82 35.14
N GLU A 261 22.87 -10.80 36.07
CA GLU A 261 24.01 -11.74 36.15
C GLU A 261 24.35 -12.42 34.81
N LYS A 262 23.32 -12.76 34.03
CA LYS A 262 23.48 -13.40 32.70
C LYS A 262 24.19 -12.53 31.67
N LYS A 263 24.20 -11.23 31.87
CA LYS A 263 24.85 -10.23 30.96
C LYS A 263 26.27 -9.88 31.44
N ARG A 264 26.64 -10.26 32.65
CA ARG A 264 27.97 -10.00 33.23
C ARG A 264 28.97 -11.05 32.72
N SER A 265 29.79 -10.66 31.74
CA SER A 265 30.87 -11.50 31.24
C SER A 265 32.20 -11.19 31.97
N GLU A 266 33.11 -12.15 31.99
CA GLU A 266 34.49 -11.97 32.54
C GLU A 266 35.20 -10.80 31.87
N ALA A 267 35.00 -10.62 30.55
CA ALA A 267 35.59 -9.51 29.80
C ALA A 267 35.08 -8.15 30.30
N LEU A 268 33.77 -8.02 30.59
CA LEU A 268 33.20 -6.79 31.17
C LEU A 268 33.68 -6.58 32.61
N ALA A 269 33.80 -7.63 33.40
CA ALA A 269 34.35 -7.55 34.75
C ALA A 269 35.78 -7.01 34.77
N ASN A 270 36.63 -7.45 33.85
CA ASN A 270 37.98 -6.97 33.72
C ASN A 270 38.05 -5.47 33.35
N ILE A 271 37.11 -4.97 32.55
CA ILE A 271 37.01 -3.54 32.23
C ILE A 271 36.64 -2.74 33.47
N VAL A 272 35.64 -3.18 34.20
CA VAL A 272 35.11 -2.49 35.41
C VAL A 272 36.13 -2.47 36.55
N ALA A 273 37.07 -3.42 36.61
CA ALA A 273 38.17 -3.46 37.56
C ALA A 273 39.23 -2.35 37.33
N LEU A 274 39.22 -1.67 36.22
CA LEU A 274 40.15 -0.57 35.94
C LEU A 274 39.85 0.67 36.80
N ASN A 275 40.88 1.28 37.37
CA ASN A 275 40.70 2.36 38.38
C ASN A 275 39.98 3.59 37.80
N ASP A 276 40.34 4.00 36.59
CA ASP A 276 39.84 5.26 35.97
C ASP A 276 38.73 5.02 34.94
N ILE A 277 38.02 3.89 35.04
CA ILE A 277 37.02 3.50 34.03
C ILE A 277 35.78 4.41 34.00
N ASP A 278 35.46 5.05 35.12
CA ASP A 278 34.31 5.94 35.26
C ASP A 278 34.60 7.38 34.75
N THR A 279 35.83 7.69 34.34
CA THR A 279 36.12 8.98 33.68
C THR A 279 35.37 9.05 32.37
N GLU A 280 34.69 10.19 32.14
CA GLU A 280 33.95 10.41 30.88
C GLU A 280 34.86 10.34 29.66
N ARG A 281 34.48 9.57 28.66
CA ARG A 281 35.20 9.37 27.39
C ARG A 281 34.20 9.25 26.23
N THR A 282 34.60 9.73 25.09
CA THR A 282 33.93 9.41 23.82
C THR A 282 34.18 7.94 23.42
N ASP A 283 33.44 7.41 22.43
CA ASP A 283 33.60 6.02 21.99
C ASP A 283 35.04 5.70 21.59
N ALA A 284 35.65 6.54 20.78
CA ALA A 284 37.05 6.35 20.35
C ALA A 284 38.07 6.39 21.53
N GLU A 285 37.91 7.34 22.43
CA GLU A 285 38.75 7.47 23.63
C GLU A 285 38.57 6.27 24.58
N PHE A 286 37.38 5.78 24.73
CA PHE A 286 37.07 4.63 25.57
C PHE A 286 37.78 3.37 25.06
N PHE A 287 37.68 3.08 23.79
CA PHE A 287 38.31 1.90 23.22
C PHE A 287 39.84 2.06 23.14
N ALA A 288 40.38 3.24 22.82
CA ALA A 288 41.79 3.51 22.91
C ALA A 288 42.34 3.34 24.36
N TYR A 289 41.58 3.75 25.37
CA TYR A 289 41.91 3.52 26.76
C TYR A 289 41.97 2.01 27.10
N LEU A 290 40.97 1.21 26.63
CA LEU A 290 41.01 -0.24 26.83
C LEU A 290 42.21 -0.91 26.20
N GLU A 291 42.57 -0.50 25.00
CA GLU A 291 43.76 -0.99 24.29
C GLU A 291 45.07 -0.64 25.04
N SER A 292 45.17 0.58 25.59
CA SER A 292 46.30 0.99 26.43
C SER A 292 46.47 0.12 27.67
N LYS A 293 45.36 -0.46 28.16
CA LYS A 293 45.34 -1.42 29.29
C LYS A 293 45.52 -2.87 28.83
N LYS A 294 45.84 -3.10 27.54
CA LYS A 294 46.01 -4.43 26.94
C LYS A 294 44.75 -5.31 26.95
N ILE A 295 43.58 -4.69 27.00
CA ILE A 295 42.32 -5.39 26.83
C ILE A 295 42.05 -5.53 25.32
N LYS A 296 41.97 -6.79 24.86
CA LYS A 296 41.71 -7.07 23.44
C LYS A 296 40.23 -6.76 23.11
N THR A 297 40.04 -5.80 22.23
CA THR A 297 38.71 -5.38 21.76
C THR A 297 38.20 -6.32 20.66
N THR A 298 37.35 -7.29 21.03
CA THR A 298 36.67 -8.16 20.07
C THR A 298 35.33 -7.51 19.64
N ALA A 299 34.85 -7.87 18.44
CA ALA A 299 33.55 -7.34 17.94
C ALA A 299 32.40 -7.52 18.95
N LYS A 300 32.38 -8.67 19.67
CA LYS A 300 31.41 -8.91 20.73
C LYS A 300 31.58 -7.93 21.90
N LEU A 301 32.82 -7.74 22.36
CA LEU A 301 33.10 -6.85 23.50
C LEU A 301 32.76 -5.39 23.15
N ILE A 302 33.09 -4.95 21.93
CA ILE A 302 32.70 -3.61 21.43
C ILE A 302 31.19 -3.45 21.49
N LYS A 303 30.45 -4.41 20.94
CA LYS A 303 28.97 -4.39 20.96
C LYS A 303 28.43 -4.36 22.39
N ASP A 304 28.95 -5.20 23.28
CA ASP A 304 28.51 -5.28 24.68
C ASP A 304 28.81 -3.97 25.42
N CYS A 305 29.98 -3.36 25.23
CA CYS A 305 30.34 -2.07 25.83
C CYS A 305 29.42 -0.93 25.32
N ARG A 306 29.19 -0.84 24.02
CA ARG A 306 28.28 0.15 23.45
C ARG A 306 26.86 -0.01 23.98
N THR A 307 26.38 -1.24 24.10
CA THR A 307 25.03 -1.53 24.55
C THR A 307 24.82 -1.29 26.05
N PHE A 308 25.81 -1.64 26.88
CA PHE A 308 25.62 -1.65 28.34
C PHE A 308 26.21 -0.42 29.03
N PHE A 309 27.23 0.20 28.46
CA PHE A 309 27.95 1.31 29.08
C PHE A 309 27.82 2.62 28.31
N GLY A 310 27.59 2.56 26.98
CA GLY A 310 27.38 3.74 26.16
C GLY A 310 26.14 4.52 26.53
N GLU A 311 26.23 5.83 26.57
CA GLU A 311 25.12 6.76 26.76
C GLU A 311 25.09 7.71 25.54
N VAL A 312 23.93 7.84 24.91
CA VAL A 312 23.79 8.70 23.72
C VAL A 312 23.98 10.17 24.12
N SER A 313 24.82 10.88 23.38
CA SER A 313 25.12 12.29 23.58
C SER A 313 25.23 13.02 22.25
N GLU A 314 24.35 14.00 22.02
CA GLU A 314 24.31 14.77 20.77
C GLU A 314 25.59 15.56 20.52
N THR A 315 26.36 15.88 21.57
CA THR A 315 27.60 16.64 21.49
C THR A 315 28.84 15.78 21.31
N ALA A 316 28.72 14.45 21.45
CA ALA A 316 29.84 13.56 21.26
C ALA A 316 30.21 13.39 19.78
N PRO A 317 31.48 13.09 19.46
CA PRO A 317 31.87 12.68 18.12
C PRO A 317 31.12 11.44 17.64
N GLU A 318 31.03 11.30 16.34
CA GLU A 318 30.41 10.16 15.69
C GLU A 318 31.17 8.86 15.97
N VAL A 319 30.43 7.77 16.12
CA VAL A 319 30.97 6.45 16.39
C VAL A 319 31.32 5.77 15.08
N HIS A 320 32.58 5.32 14.97
CA HIS A 320 33.07 4.60 13.81
C HIS A 320 33.16 3.08 14.05
N VAL A 321 33.19 2.33 12.96
CA VAL A 321 33.44 0.90 13.01
C VAL A 321 34.89 0.67 13.46
N ILE A 322 35.13 -0.24 14.40
CA ILE A 322 36.44 -0.57 14.92
C ILE A 322 36.89 -1.92 14.34
N PRO A 323 38.16 -2.09 13.89
CA PRO A 323 39.29 -1.14 13.97
C PRO A 323 39.11 0.07 13.06
N LEU A 324 39.57 1.24 13.53
CA LEU A 324 39.63 2.46 12.76
C LEU A 324 40.65 2.34 11.64
N ASP A 325 40.24 2.56 10.40
CA ASP A 325 41.09 2.86 9.25
C ASP A 325 40.67 4.21 8.65
N ASP A 326 41.42 4.73 7.69
CA ASP A 326 41.15 6.04 7.09
C ASP A 326 39.80 6.13 6.35
N ASN A 327 39.11 5.00 6.18
CA ASN A 327 37.80 4.86 5.52
C ASN A 327 36.76 4.12 6.40
N SER A 328 36.93 4.13 7.73
CA SER A 328 35.99 3.41 8.60
C SER A 328 34.59 3.99 8.51
N ASP A 329 33.62 3.14 8.22
CA ASP A 329 32.20 3.51 8.14
C ASP A 329 31.67 3.99 9.50
N LEU A 330 30.71 4.89 9.45
CA LEU A 330 29.98 5.33 10.64
C LEU A 330 29.05 4.23 11.15
N VAL A 331 28.88 4.13 12.45
CA VAL A 331 27.90 3.25 13.07
C VAL A 331 26.57 4.00 13.16
N ALA A 332 25.53 3.44 12.58
CA ALA A 332 24.20 4.03 12.62
C ALA A 332 23.56 3.91 14.01
N ASP A 333 22.90 4.98 14.47
CA ASP A 333 22.00 4.92 15.61
C ASP A 333 20.65 4.34 15.18
N THR A 334 20.44 3.06 15.49
CA THR A 334 19.20 2.35 15.11
C THR A 334 17.95 2.89 15.79
N ASN A 335 18.08 3.66 16.87
CA ASN A 335 16.94 4.30 17.54
C ASN A 335 16.54 5.61 16.85
N LEU A 336 17.43 6.19 16.05
CA LEU A 336 17.18 7.40 15.26
C LEU A 336 17.04 7.09 13.76
N ARG A 337 16.76 5.84 13.42
CA ARG A 337 16.43 5.45 12.05
C ARG A 337 15.07 6.01 11.68
N ASP A 338 15.00 6.73 10.58
CA ASP A 338 13.79 7.28 10.02
C ASP A 338 13.59 6.80 8.58
N TYR A 339 12.39 6.98 8.06
CA TYR A 339 12.05 6.52 6.73
C TYR A 339 11.35 7.64 5.98
N GLU A 340 11.83 7.92 4.78
CA GLU A 340 11.25 8.96 3.94
C GLU A 340 10.82 8.43 2.58
N SER A 341 9.73 9.02 2.07
CA SER A 341 9.18 8.72 0.76
C SER A 341 9.42 9.91 -0.16
N ILE A 342 10.46 9.82 -0.98
CA ILE A 342 10.84 10.88 -1.91
C ILE A 342 10.06 10.69 -3.22
N PRO A 343 9.34 11.72 -3.73
CA PRO A 343 8.65 11.63 -5.01
C PRO A 343 9.60 11.16 -6.13
N PHE A 344 9.14 10.24 -6.97
CA PHE A 344 9.96 9.57 -7.98
C PHE A 344 10.69 10.53 -8.94
N LYS A 345 10.05 11.68 -9.24
CA LYS A 345 10.62 12.72 -10.12
C LYS A 345 11.64 13.62 -9.44
N THR A 346 11.87 13.47 -8.13
CA THR A 346 12.81 14.28 -7.37
C THR A 346 14.16 13.58 -7.28
N ASP A 347 15.25 14.30 -7.55
CA ASP A 347 16.61 13.79 -7.31
C ASP A 347 16.85 13.66 -5.80
N ILE A 348 17.34 12.49 -5.37
CA ILE A 348 17.52 12.19 -3.94
C ILE A 348 18.58 13.11 -3.32
N GLN A 349 19.66 13.44 -4.05
CA GLN A 349 20.72 14.29 -3.53
C GLN A 349 20.22 15.74 -3.39
N GLU A 350 19.46 16.23 -4.36
CA GLU A 350 18.83 17.56 -4.30
C GLU A 350 17.82 17.66 -3.15
N TYR A 351 17.06 16.59 -2.89
CA TYR A 351 16.12 16.53 -1.77
C TYR A 351 16.77 16.76 -0.40
N PHE A 352 17.98 16.23 -0.19
CA PHE A 352 18.71 16.40 1.07
C PHE A 352 19.48 17.71 1.19
N GLN A 353 19.56 18.52 0.13
CA GLN A 353 20.23 19.83 0.17
C GLN A 353 19.26 20.98 0.52
N ASN A 354 17.96 20.74 0.42
CA ASN A 354 16.88 21.68 0.70
C ASN A 354 16.15 21.34 2.01
#